data_20eb7ea274fcaf341a8ded4df4c4e7df
#
_entry.id   20eb7ea274fcaf341a8ded4df4c4e7df
#
_cell.length_a   1.000
_cell.length_b   1.000
_cell.length_c   1.000
_cell.angle_alpha   90.00
_cell.angle_beta   90.00
_cell.angle_gamma   90.00
#
_symmetry.space_group_name_H-M   'P 1'
#
loop_
_entity.id
_entity.type
_entity.pdbx_description
1 polymer ?
#
loop_
_entity_poly.entity_id
_entity_poly.type
_entity_poly.pdbx_seq_one_letter_code
_entity_poly.pdbx_strand_id
1 'polypeptide(L)'
;MTMESRKGKVIPFAQSATFYMKRGARDMERNDILGALHRYRLAQQAAPDEAAPTLALAEILSYMQRYEESNRLILQLMARGVGTPECHFGLACNYFGMREYDYAVESLENYLDSDPDGPFAADAEDFLDLLDDDLAMLEIAGLMSDADYDANAACVYARHLMDAGDFAAAVSLLKSECQHAPDSVMLKNQLTMAYFCGGERGKAAGVVQELMDSGRDDILTRCNYALLCLARNERQEADAAIDGLLKSDTESPEALHGIAVLLVETDRYSDALNILERLMRIVPYDEQVLHMLGYCRYRLKDFSGAQSCYKRLLRIDPEDTIAKYYLSESRVTDADERRMRSHWVVQYQVPFQEAFKRLAQINRSLLLPEAEQRERWKNDRHFVDLLRWALTLPDVRVKKSILSLLYLFKDERAEAMLRDFLLRPEQPDEQKRMVFGMLKDMGAQEPYMAYLNGRWLQGRVNFLQFSYPLPTPYEAIIGLLLEDMGGMRDQRCLTAAAGIYKRYIESLHQKF
;
A
#
# COMPACT_ATOMS: atom_id res chain seq x y z
N MET A 1 62.41 2.35 24.16
CA MET A 1 61.91 1.87 22.85
C MET A 1 60.49 1.39 23.04
N THR A 2 59.54 2.25 22.81
CA THR A 2 58.11 1.98 22.93
C THR A 2 57.60 1.52 21.57
N MET A 3 57.13 0.26 21.50
CA MET A 3 56.47 -0.28 20.31
C MET A 3 55.08 0.38 20.15
N GLU A 4 54.96 1.31 19.22
CA GLU A 4 53.65 1.78 18.76
C GLU A 4 52.94 0.68 17.96
N SER A 5 51.87 0.18 18.53
CA SER A 5 50.92 -0.73 17.87
C SER A 5 50.29 -0.01 16.69
N ARG A 6 50.64 -0.39 15.45
CA ARG A 6 49.95 0.01 14.24
C ARG A 6 48.55 -0.60 14.26
N LYS A 7 47.57 0.19 14.68
CA LYS A 7 46.15 -0.15 14.43
C LYS A 7 45.92 -0.18 12.92
N GLY A 8 45.78 -1.37 12.36
CA GLY A 8 45.40 -1.57 10.97
C GLY A 8 44.06 -0.88 10.72
N LYS A 9 44.02 0.06 9.79
CA LYS A 9 42.80 0.70 9.33
C LYS A 9 41.99 -0.38 8.61
N VAL A 10 40.90 -0.90 9.21
CA VAL A 10 39.96 -1.76 8.54
C VAL A 10 39.23 -0.90 7.51
N ILE A 11 39.63 -1.03 6.24
CA ILE A 11 38.91 -0.42 5.12
C ILE A 11 37.70 -1.32 4.86
N PRO A 12 36.45 -0.83 4.98
CA PRO A 12 35.28 -1.61 4.59
C PRO A 12 35.44 -2.00 3.12
N PHE A 13 35.38 -3.29 2.84
CA PHE A 13 35.42 -3.79 1.46
C PHE A 13 34.02 -3.57 0.85
N ALA A 14 33.79 -2.38 0.30
CA ALA A 14 32.56 -2.06 -0.39
C ALA A 14 32.49 -2.88 -1.69
N GLN A 15 31.52 -3.77 -1.78
CA GLN A 15 31.21 -4.53 -3.00
C GLN A 15 30.45 -3.64 -3.99
N SER A 16 30.65 -3.83 -5.29
CA SER A 16 29.93 -3.10 -6.33
C SER A 16 28.48 -3.60 -6.46
N ALA A 17 27.60 -2.75 -7.02
CA ALA A 17 26.23 -3.13 -7.36
C ALA A 17 26.22 -4.40 -8.25
N THR A 18 27.08 -4.47 -9.25
CA THR A 18 27.24 -5.64 -10.14
C THR A 18 27.56 -6.93 -9.39
N PHE A 19 28.36 -6.87 -8.32
CA PHE A 19 28.65 -8.04 -7.48
C PHE A 19 27.37 -8.55 -6.78
N TYR A 20 26.59 -7.63 -6.20
CA TYR A 20 25.36 -7.99 -5.54
C TYR A 20 24.29 -8.47 -6.52
N MET A 21 24.18 -7.85 -7.69
CA MET A 21 23.30 -8.30 -8.79
C MET A 21 23.57 -9.76 -9.19
N LYS A 22 24.85 -10.10 -9.47
CA LYS A 22 25.23 -11.47 -9.83
C LYS A 22 24.95 -12.48 -8.71
N ARG A 23 25.06 -12.07 -7.46
CA ARG A 23 24.72 -12.94 -6.31
C ARG A 23 23.22 -13.08 -6.14
N GLY A 24 22.46 -12.00 -6.30
CA GLY A 24 21.00 -12.03 -6.28
C GLY A 24 20.43 -12.99 -7.34
N ALA A 25 20.92 -12.91 -8.57
CA ALA A 25 20.52 -13.81 -9.63
C ALA A 25 20.80 -15.30 -9.29
N ARG A 26 21.96 -15.61 -8.70
CA ARG A 26 22.26 -16.98 -8.24
C ARG A 26 21.38 -17.45 -7.09
N ASP A 27 20.97 -16.53 -6.19
CA ASP A 27 20.07 -16.84 -5.11
C ASP A 27 18.65 -17.12 -5.67
N MET A 28 18.22 -16.40 -6.74
CA MET A 28 17.01 -16.70 -7.51
C MET A 28 17.05 -18.09 -8.15
N GLU A 29 18.13 -18.45 -8.85
CA GLU A 29 18.33 -19.79 -9.43
C GLU A 29 18.23 -20.92 -8.39
N ARG A 30 18.57 -20.63 -7.13
CA ARG A 30 18.48 -21.57 -5.99
C ARG A 30 17.16 -21.51 -5.25
N ASN A 31 16.22 -20.70 -5.73
CA ASN A 31 14.94 -20.42 -5.05
C ASN A 31 15.09 -19.83 -3.63
N ASP A 32 16.24 -19.17 -3.32
CA ASP A 32 16.40 -18.38 -2.09
C ASP A 32 15.93 -16.94 -2.32
N ILE A 33 14.62 -16.78 -2.42
CA ILE A 33 13.97 -15.50 -2.74
C ILE A 33 14.35 -14.40 -1.73
N LEU A 34 14.37 -14.73 -0.43
CA LEU A 34 14.74 -13.73 0.60
C LEU A 34 16.24 -13.41 0.60
N GLY A 35 17.09 -14.34 0.16
CA GLY A 35 18.49 -14.08 -0.10
C GLY A 35 18.68 -13.14 -1.28
N ALA A 36 18.00 -13.39 -2.39
CA ALA A 36 18.01 -12.53 -3.57
C ALA A 36 17.49 -11.11 -3.24
N LEU A 37 16.36 -10.99 -2.57
CA LEU A 37 15.82 -9.71 -2.10
C LEU A 37 16.85 -8.89 -1.31
N HIS A 38 17.54 -9.53 -0.37
CA HIS A 38 18.60 -8.87 0.40
C HIS A 38 19.75 -8.40 -0.50
N ARG A 39 20.18 -9.22 -1.50
CA ARG A 39 21.25 -8.85 -2.44
C ARG A 39 20.85 -7.69 -3.34
N TYR A 40 19.64 -7.70 -3.88
CA TYR A 40 19.15 -6.62 -4.74
C TYR A 40 18.99 -5.31 -3.99
N ARG A 41 18.58 -5.32 -2.71
CA ARG A 41 18.62 -4.12 -1.85
C ARG A 41 20.04 -3.57 -1.67
N LEU A 42 21.03 -4.45 -1.45
CA LEU A 42 22.42 -4.02 -1.36
C LEU A 42 22.94 -3.47 -2.70
N ALA A 43 22.49 -4.04 -3.82
CA ALA A 43 22.83 -3.53 -5.16
C ALA A 43 22.26 -2.11 -5.36
N GLN A 44 21.00 -1.90 -5.04
CA GLN A 44 20.34 -0.60 -5.13
C GLN A 44 21.01 0.44 -4.23
N GLN A 45 21.37 0.08 -2.99
CA GLN A 45 22.10 0.96 -2.08
C GLN A 45 23.50 1.33 -2.59
N ALA A 46 24.15 0.42 -3.32
CA ALA A 46 25.47 0.66 -3.89
C ALA A 46 25.45 1.52 -5.17
N ALA A 47 24.33 1.52 -5.91
CA ALA A 47 24.13 2.31 -7.11
C ALA A 47 22.67 2.80 -7.20
N PRO A 48 22.27 3.79 -6.35
CA PRO A 48 20.88 4.26 -6.26
C PRO A 48 20.40 4.97 -7.53
N ASP A 49 21.31 5.47 -8.35
CA ASP A 49 21.00 6.20 -9.59
C ASP A 49 20.98 5.31 -10.84
N GLU A 50 21.31 4.02 -10.70
CA GLU A 50 21.23 3.05 -11.79
C GLU A 50 19.85 2.38 -11.81
N ALA A 51 19.25 2.23 -13.00
CA ALA A 51 17.95 1.59 -13.17
C ALA A 51 17.98 0.08 -12.84
N ALA A 52 19.00 -0.64 -13.32
CA ALA A 52 19.06 -2.10 -13.24
C ALA A 52 18.94 -2.68 -11.82
N PRO A 53 19.61 -2.17 -10.77
CA PRO A 53 19.41 -2.67 -9.40
C PRO A 53 18.00 -2.45 -8.86
N THR A 54 17.38 -1.31 -9.20
CA THR A 54 16.02 -0.98 -8.75
C THR A 54 14.99 -1.84 -9.47
N LEU A 55 15.16 -2.08 -10.79
CA LEU A 55 14.28 -2.97 -11.54
C LEU A 55 14.38 -4.42 -11.04
N ALA A 56 15.57 -4.94 -10.79
CA ALA A 56 15.72 -6.27 -10.22
C ALA A 56 15.11 -6.40 -8.82
N LEU A 57 15.15 -5.32 -8.02
CA LEU A 57 14.46 -5.28 -6.74
C LEU A 57 12.94 -5.24 -6.92
N ALA A 58 12.44 -4.49 -7.89
CA ALA A 58 11.01 -4.43 -8.22
C ALA A 58 10.50 -5.79 -8.74
N GLU A 59 11.26 -6.46 -9.61
CA GLU A 59 10.95 -7.78 -10.14
C GLU A 59 10.79 -8.83 -9.02
N ILE A 60 11.72 -8.89 -8.07
CA ILE A 60 11.60 -9.85 -6.97
C ILE A 60 10.43 -9.52 -6.04
N LEU A 61 10.09 -8.23 -5.84
CA LEU A 61 8.91 -7.84 -5.08
C LEU A 61 7.62 -8.24 -5.82
N SER A 62 7.57 -8.09 -7.14
CA SER A 62 6.48 -8.59 -7.98
C SER A 62 6.33 -10.11 -7.84
N TYR A 63 7.43 -10.87 -7.95
CA TYR A 63 7.43 -12.31 -7.71
C TYR A 63 6.91 -12.69 -6.32
N MET A 64 7.18 -11.85 -5.30
CA MET A 64 6.66 -12.02 -3.94
C MET A 64 5.20 -11.55 -3.78
N GLN A 65 4.53 -11.16 -4.84
CA GLN A 65 3.16 -10.59 -4.85
C GLN A 65 3.06 -9.26 -4.06
N ARG A 66 4.18 -8.56 -3.89
CA ARG A 66 4.25 -7.23 -3.27
C ARG A 66 4.17 -6.15 -4.36
N TYR A 67 3.11 -6.23 -5.16
CA TYR A 67 2.94 -5.43 -6.38
C TYR A 67 2.99 -3.93 -6.13
N GLU A 68 2.30 -3.44 -5.09
CA GLU A 68 2.31 -2.01 -4.75
C GLU A 68 3.71 -1.50 -4.39
N GLU A 69 4.50 -2.30 -3.68
CA GLU A 69 5.87 -1.94 -3.31
C GLU A 69 6.78 -1.94 -4.54
N SER A 70 6.60 -2.92 -5.44
CA SER A 70 7.26 -2.96 -6.74
C SER A 70 6.91 -1.73 -7.58
N ASN A 71 5.62 -1.41 -7.71
CA ASN A 71 5.14 -0.23 -8.42
C ASN A 71 5.75 1.06 -7.86
N ARG A 72 5.80 1.23 -6.53
CA ARG A 72 6.42 2.42 -5.92
C ARG A 72 7.89 2.59 -6.33
N LEU A 73 8.67 1.50 -6.39
CA LEU A 73 10.07 1.56 -6.82
C LEU A 73 10.20 1.96 -8.29
N ILE A 74 9.40 1.35 -9.16
CA ILE A 74 9.39 1.65 -10.59
C ILE A 74 8.98 3.11 -10.83
N LEU A 75 7.90 3.57 -10.21
CA LEU A 75 7.41 4.93 -10.35
C LEU A 75 8.38 5.98 -9.79
N GLN A 76 9.09 5.67 -8.69
CA GLN A 76 10.17 6.52 -8.18
C GLN A 76 11.34 6.61 -9.16
N LEU A 77 11.70 5.51 -9.82
CA LEU A 77 12.74 5.48 -10.84
C LEU A 77 12.37 6.34 -12.05
N MET A 78 11.13 6.18 -12.54
CA MET A 78 10.59 7.00 -13.63
C MET A 78 10.53 8.49 -13.28
N ALA A 79 10.11 8.82 -12.05
CA ALA A 79 10.05 10.22 -11.57
C ALA A 79 11.43 10.90 -11.50
N ARG A 80 12.51 10.12 -11.35
CA ARG A 80 13.89 10.64 -11.40
C ARG A 80 14.42 10.83 -12.83
N GLY A 81 13.64 10.45 -13.85
CA GLY A 81 14.06 10.51 -15.25
C GLY A 81 15.12 9.48 -15.66
N VAL A 82 15.33 8.46 -14.84
CA VAL A 82 16.25 7.33 -15.12
C VAL A 82 15.48 6.04 -15.44
N GLY A 83 14.15 6.13 -15.59
CA GLY A 83 13.32 5.01 -16.01
C GLY A 83 13.64 4.59 -17.44
N THR A 84 13.60 3.29 -17.69
CA THR A 84 13.74 2.68 -19.01
C THR A 84 12.38 2.16 -19.49
N PRO A 85 12.20 1.85 -20.78
CA PRO A 85 10.92 1.30 -21.28
C PRO A 85 10.43 0.10 -20.49
N GLU A 86 11.34 -0.77 -20.02
CA GLU A 86 11.02 -1.97 -19.23
C GLU A 86 10.28 -1.63 -17.90
N CYS A 87 10.34 -0.38 -17.44
CA CYS A 87 9.52 0.08 -16.31
C CYS A 87 8.03 -0.08 -16.59
N HIS A 88 7.60 0.23 -17.80
CA HIS A 88 6.19 0.09 -18.20
C HIS A 88 5.75 -1.37 -18.23
N PHE A 89 6.62 -2.25 -18.76
CA PHE A 89 6.33 -3.70 -18.75
C PHE A 89 6.24 -4.25 -17.31
N GLY A 90 7.15 -3.84 -16.42
CA GLY A 90 7.11 -4.22 -15.01
C GLY A 90 5.84 -3.72 -14.29
N LEU A 91 5.38 -2.48 -14.59
CA LEU A 91 4.11 -1.96 -14.08
C LEU A 91 2.93 -2.78 -14.58
N ALA A 92 2.92 -3.16 -15.89
CA ALA A 92 1.85 -3.97 -16.47
C ALA A 92 1.70 -5.32 -15.75
N CYS A 93 2.82 -6.03 -15.53
CA CYS A 93 2.81 -7.28 -14.78
C CYS A 93 2.25 -7.13 -13.36
N ASN A 94 2.60 -6.04 -12.67
CA ASN A 94 2.10 -5.76 -11.33
C ASN A 94 0.61 -5.43 -11.33
N TYR A 95 0.15 -4.57 -12.24
CA TYR A 95 -1.26 -4.21 -12.36
C TYR A 95 -2.12 -5.43 -12.69
N PHE A 96 -1.65 -6.31 -13.57
CA PHE A 96 -2.32 -7.59 -13.82
C PHE A 96 -2.43 -8.44 -12.54
N GLY A 97 -1.35 -8.57 -11.78
CA GLY A 97 -1.35 -9.28 -10.51
C GLY A 97 -2.30 -8.66 -9.46
N MET A 98 -2.54 -7.35 -9.54
CA MET A 98 -3.49 -6.61 -8.70
C MET A 98 -4.92 -6.66 -9.26
N ARG A 99 -5.15 -7.26 -10.44
CA ARG A 99 -6.40 -7.25 -11.20
C ARG A 99 -6.84 -5.85 -11.65
N GLU A 100 -5.90 -4.95 -11.82
CA GLU A 100 -6.11 -3.59 -12.35
C GLU A 100 -5.82 -3.61 -13.86
N TYR A 101 -6.66 -4.31 -14.63
CA TYR A 101 -6.40 -4.65 -16.03
C TYR A 101 -6.27 -3.44 -16.94
N ASP A 102 -7.07 -2.37 -16.74
CA ASP A 102 -6.94 -1.12 -17.51
C ASP A 102 -5.54 -0.52 -17.43
N TYR A 103 -4.97 -0.50 -16.21
CA TYR A 103 -3.60 -0.01 -16.02
C TYR A 103 -2.56 -0.97 -16.59
N ALA A 104 -2.86 -2.27 -16.61
CA ALA A 104 -1.99 -3.25 -17.26
C ALA A 104 -1.94 -3.00 -18.77
N VAL A 105 -3.10 -2.86 -19.43
CA VAL A 105 -3.21 -2.53 -20.85
C VAL A 105 -2.50 -1.20 -21.15
N GLU A 106 -2.84 -0.10 -20.45
CA GLU A 106 -2.20 1.21 -20.66
C GLU A 106 -0.67 1.11 -20.50
N SER A 107 -0.19 0.30 -19.57
CA SER A 107 1.24 0.13 -19.34
C SER A 107 1.92 -0.66 -20.46
N LEU A 108 1.27 -1.69 -21.01
CA LEU A 108 1.78 -2.45 -22.16
C LEU A 108 1.84 -1.58 -23.41
N GLU A 109 0.78 -0.80 -23.69
CA GLU A 109 0.76 0.17 -24.78
C GLU A 109 1.89 1.20 -24.65
N ASN A 110 2.09 1.77 -23.45
CA ASN A 110 3.19 2.70 -23.20
C ASN A 110 4.57 2.05 -23.38
N TYR A 111 4.72 0.76 -23.10
CA TYR A 111 5.96 0.04 -23.38
C TYR A 111 6.20 -0.07 -24.89
N LEU A 112 5.22 -0.56 -25.65
CA LEU A 112 5.32 -0.73 -27.10
C LEU A 112 5.51 0.61 -27.83
N ASP A 113 4.87 1.68 -27.37
CA ASP A 113 5.08 3.03 -27.90
C ASP A 113 6.50 3.54 -27.66
N SER A 114 7.11 3.15 -26.55
CA SER A 114 8.46 3.61 -26.14
C SER A 114 9.57 2.77 -26.77
N ASP A 115 9.37 1.47 -26.94
CA ASP A 115 10.36 0.51 -27.47
C ASP A 115 9.68 -0.65 -28.20
N PRO A 116 9.19 -0.40 -29.45
CA PRO A 116 8.44 -1.41 -30.21
C PRO A 116 9.26 -2.63 -30.62
N ASP A 117 10.58 -2.53 -30.66
CA ASP A 117 11.51 -3.62 -30.96
C ASP A 117 12.28 -4.09 -29.72
N GLY A 118 11.81 -3.71 -28.53
CA GLY A 118 12.46 -3.99 -27.25
C GLY A 118 12.43 -5.47 -26.84
N PRO A 119 13.19 -5.84 -25.80
CA PRO A 119 13.34 -7.24 -25.40
C PRO A 119 12.04 -7.91 -24.97
N PHE A 120 11.01 -7.15 -24.56
CA PHE A 120 9.70 -7.64 -24.15
C PHE A 120 8.56 -7.27 -25.13
N ALA A 121 8.89 -6.82 -26.37
CA ALA A 121 7.85 -6.38 -27.32
C ALA A 121 6.90 -7.54 -27.69
N ALA A 122 7.45 -8.69 -28.04
CA ALA A 122 6.64 -9.88 -28.33
C ALA A 122 5.84 -10.35 -27.11
N ASP A 123 6.45 -10.34 -25.91
CA ASP A 123 5.75 -10.71 -24.67
C ASP A 123 4.64 -9.70 -24.34
N ALA A 124 4.82 -8.41 -24.65
CA ALA A 124 3.82 -7.38 -24.44
C ALA A 124 2.64 -7.51 -25.42
N GLU A 125 2.88 -7.82 -26.69
CA GLU A 125 1.84 -8.10 -27.67
C GLU A 125 1.04 -9.35 -27.28
N ASP A 126 1.72 -10.46 -26.97
CA ASP A 126 1.08 -11.69 -26.51
C ASP A 126 0.26 -11.45 -25.23
N PHE A 127 0.72 -10.57 -24.35
CA PHE A 127 0.01 -10.25 -23.11
C PHE A 127 -1.22 -9.38 -23.35
N LEU A 128 -1.19 -8.44 -24.29
CA LEU A 128 -2.36 -7.67 -24.72
C LEU A 128 -3.42 -8.60 -25.34
N ASP A 129 -3.00 -9.48 -26.27
CA ASP A 129 -3.87 -10.47 -26.88
C ASP A 129 -4.52 -11.39 -25.81
N LEU A 130 -3.75 -11.81 -24.80
CA LEU A 130 -4.26 -12.61 -23.69
C LEU A 130 -5.31 -11.84 -22.88
N LEU A 131 -5.06 -10.55 -22.57
CA LEU A 131 -6.00 -9.72 -21.84
C LEU A 131 -7.31 -9.52 -22.63
N ASP A 132 -7.23 -9.29 -23.92
CA ASP A 132 -8.39 -9.15 -24.79
C ASP A 132 -9.17 -10.49 -24.90
N ASP A 133 -8.48 -11.62 -25.08
CA ASP A 133 -9.08 -12.95 -25.18
C ASP A 133 -9.69 -13.40 -23.85
N ASP A 134 -8.99 -13.22 -22.71
CA ASP A 134 -9.50 -13.63 -21.39
C ASP A 134 -10.69 -12.78 -20.96
N LEU A 135 -10.68 -11.47 -21.20
CA LEU A 135 -11.82 -10.60 -20.94
C LEU A 135 -13.02 -11.00 -21.80
N ALA A 136 -12.81 -11.21 -23.11
CA ALA A 136 -13.85 -11.67 -24.03
C ALA A 136 -14.37 -13.07 -23.67
N MET A 137 -13.49 -14.00 -23.25
CA MET A 137 -13.87 -15.34 -22.83
C MET A 137 -14.63 -15.35 -21.50
N LEU A 138 -14.27 -14.51 -20.54
CA LEU A 138 -14.99 -14.35 -19.28
C LEU A 138 -16.38 -13.75 -19.50
N GLU A 139 -16.50 -12.81 -20.43
CA GLU A 139 -17.75 -12.19 -20.85
C GLU A 139 -18.66 -13.22 -21.58
N ILE A 140 -18.11 -13.98 -22.55
CA ILE A 140 -18.82 -15.05 -23.28
C ILE A 140 -19.24 -16.18 -22.33
N ALA A 141 -18.43 -16.53 -21.35
CA ALA A 141 -18.75 -17.54 -20.34
C ALA A 141 -19.79 -17.05 -19.31
N GLY A 142 -20.16 -15.76 -19.31
CA GLY A 142 -21.03 -15.15 -18.30
C GLY A 142 -20.44 -15.17 -16.90
N LEU A 143 -19.13 -15.34 -16.80
CA LEU A 143 -18.38 -15.38 -15.53
C LEU A 143 -17.95 -13.98 -15.08
N MET A 144 -17.88 -13.03 -16.02
CA MET A 144 -17.63 -11.62 -15.77
C MET A 144 -18.41 -10.79 -16.80
N SER A 145 -19.05 -9.72 -16.36
CA SER A 145 -19.65 -8.70 -17.22
C SER A 145 -18.81 -7.41 -17.10
N ASP A 146 -19.01 -6.44 -18.00
CA ASP A 146 -18.44 -5.08 -17.84
C ASP A 146 -18.71 -4.53 -16.43
N ALA A 147 -19.92 -4.81 -15.90
CA ALA A 147 -20.29 -4.41 -14.54
C ALA A 147 -19.47 -5.10 -13.44
N ASP A 148 -18.98 -6.33 -13.65
CA ASP A 148 -18.11 -7.02 -12.69
C ASP A 148 -16.67 -6.52 -12.78
N TYR A 149 -16.25 -6.09 -13.97
CA TYR A 149 -14.96 -5.47 -14.19
C TYR A 149 -14.85 -4.12 -13.47
N ASP A 150 -15.79 -3.22 -13.69
CA ASP A 150 -15.90 -1.95 -12.96
C ASP A 150 -16.04 -2.16 -11.45
N ALA A 151 -16.79 -3.20 -11.06
CA ALA A 151 -16.97 -3.60 -9.67
C ALA A 151 -15.65 -3.97 -8.99
N ASN A 152 -14.72 -4.63 -9.70
CA ASN A 152 -13.43 -5.01 -9.13
C ASN A 152 -12.55 -3.76 -8.86
N ALA A 153 -12.45 -2.84 -9.81
CA ALA A 153 -11.72 -1.59 -9.64
C ALA A 153 -12.31 -0.76 -8.47
N ALA A 154 -13.62 -0.67 -8.38
CA ALA A 154 -14.31 -0.02 -7.27
C ALA A 154 -14.02 -0.68 -5.91
N CYS A 155 -13.95 -2.01 -5.85
CA CYS A 155 -13.59 -2.75 -4.63
C CYS A 155 -12.16 -2.47 -4.19
N VAL A 156 -11.21 -2.42 -5.11
CA VAL A 156 -9.81 -2.06 -4.82
C VAL A 156 -9.74 -0.64 -4.26
N TYR A 157 -10.36 0.32 -4.93
CA TYR A 157 -10.37 1.71 -4.46
C TYR A 157 -11.10 1.88 -3.12
N ALA A 158 -12.24 1.20 -2.93
CA ALA A 158 -12.94 1.21 -1.64
C ALA A 158 -12.07 0.65 -0.51
N ARG A 159 -11.25 -0.37 -0.77
CA ARG A 159 -10.29 -0.91 0.20
C ARG A 159 -9.26 0.15 0.60
N HIS A 160 -8.66 0.86 -0.37
CA HIS A 160 -7.74 1.95 -0.06
C HIS A 160 -8.38 3.06 0.77
N LEU A 161 -9.65 3.40 0.50
CA LEU A 161 -10.40 4.37 1.33
C LEU A 161 -10.61 3.85 2.75
N MET A 162 -10.95 2.55 2.91
CA MET A 162 -11.09 1.94 4.24
C MET A 162 -9.76 1.92 5.00
N ASP A 163 -8.65 1.62 4.35
CA ASP A 163 -7.31 1.64 4.94
C ASP A 163 -6.88 3.06 5.33
N ALA A 164 -7.32 4.06 4.55
CA ALA A 164 -7.17 5.47 4.91
C ALA A 164 -8.07 5.92 6.07
N GLY A 165 -9.03 5.07 6.50
CA GLY A 165 -10.03 5.39 7.52
C GLY A 165 -11.22 6.19 7.02
N ASP A 166 -11.34 6.43 5.71
CA ASP A 166 -12.47 7.14 5.09
C ASP A 166 -13.60 6.16 4.72
N PHE A 167 -14.21 5.59 5.75
CA PHE A 167 -15.33 4.66 5.59
C PHE A 167 -16.54 5.28 4.92
N ALA A 168 -16.75 6.59 5.08
CA ALA A 168 -17.89 7.30 4.49
C ALA A 168 -17.74 7.38 2.97
N ALA A 169 -16.55 7.71 2.46
CA ALA A 169 -16.26 7.71 1.04
C ALA A 169 -16.35 6.31 0.45
N ALA A 170 -15.79 5.28 1.13
CA ALA A 170 -15.89 3.89 0.70
C ALA A 170 -17.36 3.42 0.58
N VAL A 171 -18.20 3.72 1.59
CA VAL A 171 -19.64 3.41 1.54
C VAL A 171 -20.33 4.14 0.39
N SER A 172 -20.01 5.42 0.16
CA SER A 172 -20.62 6.20 -0.93
C SER A 172 -20.30 5.61 -2.31
N LEU A 173 -19.02 5.29 -2.54
CA LEU A 173 -18.55 4.63 -3.77
C LEU A 173 -19.26 3.30 -3.97
N LEU A 174 -19.14 2.39 -3.01
CA LEU A 174 -19.72 1.03 -3.15
C LEU A 174 -21.24 1.03 -3.30
N LYS A 175 -21.94 2.00 -2.69
CA LYS A 175 -23.40 2.16 -2.92
C LYS A 175 -23.72 2.61 -4.33
N SER A 176 -22.92 3.50 -4.91
CA SER A 176 -23.08 3.91 -6.30
C SER A 176 -22.91 2.70 -7.23
N GLU A 177 -21.82 1.95 -7.03
CA GLU A 177 -21.54 0.78 -7.86
C GLU A 177 -22.58 -0.34 -7.68
N CYS A 178 -23.08 -0.57 -6.48
CA CYS A 178 -24.21 -1.48 -6.26
C CYS A 178 -25.51 -1.06 -6.99
N GLN A 179 -25.65 0.21 -7.41
CA GLN A 179 -26.79 0.62 -8.26
C GLN A 179 -26.59 0.22 -9.72
N HIS A 180 -25.33 0.22 -10.20
CA HIS A 180 -24.98 -0.20 -11.54
C HIS A 180 -24.95 -1.74 -11.66
N ALA A 181 -24.43 -2.42 -10.64
CA ALA A 181 -24.36 -3.88 -10.56
C ALA A 181 -25.08 -4.42 -9.30
N PRO A 182 -26.45 -4.41 -9.27
CA PRO A 182 -27.23 -4.75 -8.09
C PRO A 182 -27.09 -6.22 -7.66
N ASP A 183 -26.67 -7.07 -8.56
CA ASP A 183 -26.51 -8.52 -8.35
C ASP A 183 -25.08 -8.92 -7.93
N SER A 184 -24.13 -8.01 -7.93
CA SER A 184 -22.75 -8.29 -7.58
C SER A 184 -22.59 -8.61 -6.08
N VAL A 185 -22.29 -9.88 -5.80
CA VAL A 185 -22.00 -10.37 -4.44
C VAL A 185 -20.73 -9.74 -3.89
N MET A 186 -19.73 -9.54 -4.75
CA MET A 186 -18.44 -8.94 -4.39
C MET A 186 -18.61 -7.51 -3.86
N LEU A 187 -19.34 -6.65 -4.59
CA LEU A 187 -19.62 -5.27 -4.15
C LEU A 187 -20.40 -5.25 -2.83
N LYS A 188 -21.40 -6.11 -2.68
CA LYS A 188 -22.19 -6.20 -1.45
C LYS A 188 -21.38 -6.68 -0.26
N ASN A 189 -20.45 -7.62 -0.45
CA ASN A 189 -19.52 -8.05 0.60
C ASN A 189 -18.57 -6.92 1.01
N GLN A 190 -18.02 -6.16 0.06
CA GLN A 190 -17.19 -4.99 0.36
C GLN A 190 -17.99 -3.88 1.06
N LEU A 191 -19.22 -3.61 0.60
CA LEU A 191 -20.12 -2.64 1.25
C LEU A 191 -20.45 -3.06 2.69
N THR A 192 -20.63 -4.37 2.94
CA THR A 192 -20.81 -4.91 4.30
C THR A 192 -19.62 -4.57 5.18
N MET A 193 -18.39 -4.77 4.69
CA MET A 193 -17.17 -4.46 5.44
C MET A 193 -17.01 -2.95 5.68
N ALA A 194 -17.31 -2.13 4.66
CA ALA A 194 -17.25 -0.67 4.80
C ALA A 194 -18.25 -0.16 5.87
N TYR A 195 -19.49 -0.68 5.88
CA TYR A 195 -20.46 -0.39 6.94
C TYR A 195 -20.00 -0.89 8.31
N PHE A 196 -19.45 -2.11 8.38
CA PHE A 196 -18.99 -2.70 9.62
C PHE A 196 -17.85 -1.87 10.26
N CYS A 197 -16.83 -1.55 9.47
CA CYS A 197 -15.70 -0.73 9.90
C CYS A 197 -16.10 0.71 10.24
N GLY A 198 -17.07 1.27 9.50
CA GLY A 198 -17.67 2.57 9.78
C GLY A 198 -18.62 2.61 10.99
N GLY A 199 -18.81 1.46 11.69
CA GLY A 199 -19.66 1.35 12.87
C GLY A 199 -21.15 1.20 12.59
N GLU A 200 -21.57 1.15 11.32
CA GLU A 200 -22.97 1.03 10.89
C GLU A 200 -23.45 -0.44 10.84
N ARG A 201 -23.23 -1.17 11.94
CA ARG A 201 -23.47 -2.63 12.04
C ARG A 201 -24.87 -3.08 11.61
N GLY A 202 -25.89 -2.24 11.83
CA GLY A 202 -27.27 -2.53 11.41
C GLY A 202 -27.41 -2.58 9.89
N LYS A 203 -26.75 -1.66 9.17
CA LYS A 203 -26.75 -1.63 7.70
C LYS A 203 -25.94 -2.81 7.14
N ALA A 204 -24.76 -3.08 7.73
CA ALA A 204 -23.96 -4.26 7.35
C ALA A 204 -24.80 -5.55 7.45
N ALA A 205 -25.53 -5.74 8.54
CA ALA A 205 -26.37 -6.92 8.72
C ALA A 205 -27.54 -6.99 7.71
N GLY A 206 -28.10 -5.85 7.32
CA GLY A 206 -29.15 -5.80 6.30
C GLY A 206 -28.65 -6.31 4.94
N VAL A 207 -27.44 -5.91 4.52
CA VAL A 207 -26.84 -6.37 3.26
C VAL A 207 -26.53 -7.87 3.30
N VAL A 208 -25.96 -8.37 4.40
CA VAL A 208 -25.69 -9.82 4.56
C VAL A 208 -26.98 -10.62 4.54
N GLN A 209 -28.03 -10.15 5.22
CA GLN A 209 -29.31 -10.83 5.22
C GLN A 209 -29.94 -10.89 3.83
N GLU A 210 -29.86 -9.79 3.06
CA GLU A 210 -30.32 -9.76 1.67
C GLU A 210 -29.61 -10.81 0.81
N LEU A 211 -28.28 -10.94 0.93
CA LEU A 211 -27.52 -11.96 0.19
C LEU A 211 -27.91 -13.37 0.59
N MET A 212 -28.08 -13.63 1.88
CA MET A 212 -28.48 -14.96 2.38
C MET A 212 -29.92 -15.32 1.96
N ASP A 213 -30.86 -14.38 2.06
CA ASP A 213 -32.27 -14.61 1.69
C ASP A 213 -32.45 -14.81 0.18
N SER A 214 -31.59 -14.22 -0.64
CA SER A 214 -31.58 -14.40 -2.09
C SER A 214 -30.91 -15.71 -2.54
N GLY A 215 -30.25 -16.44 -1.62
CA GLY A 215 -29.49 -17.65 -1.93
C GLY A 215 -28.23 -17.40 -2.77
N ARG A 216 -27.71 -16.16 -2.76
CA ARG A 216 -26.49 -15.73 -3.46
C ARG A 216 -25.29 -15.59 -2.53
N ASP A 217 -25.40 -16.12 -1.31
CA ASP A 217 -24.32 -16.06 -0.34
C ASP A 217 -23.13 -16.94 -0.77
N ASP A 218 -21.95 -16.35 -0.74
CA ASP A 218 -20.66 -17.02 -0.90
C ASP A 218 -19.94 -17.23 0.45
N ILE A 219 -18.73 -17.75 0.41
CA ILE A 219 -17.92 -17.97 1.63
C ILE A 219 -17.63 -16.65 2.36
N LEU A 220 -17.38 -15.56 1.62
CA LEU A 220 -17.12 -14.25 2.23
C LEU A 220 -18.38 -13.67 2.89
N THR A 221 -19.54 -13.85 2.28
CA THR A 221 -20.84 -13.49 2.89
C THR A 221 -21.03 -14.21 4.23
N ARG A 222 -20.72 -15.52 4.28
CA ARG A 222 -20.79 -16.31 5.52
C ARG A 222 -19.76 -15.89 6.55
N CYS A 223 -18.55 -15.49 6.13
CA CYS A 223 -17.56 -14.88 7.01
C CYS A 223 -18.08 -13.57 7.59
N ASN A 224 -18.66 -12.70 6.77
CA ASN A 224 -19.25 -11.44 7.20
C ASN A 224 -20.43 -11.66 8.18
N TYR A 225 -21.26 -12.67 7.94
CA TYR A 225 -22.32 -13.08 8.86
C TYR A 225 -21.76 -13.48 10.22
N ALA A 226 -20.77 -14.39 10.25
CA ALA A 226 -20.16 -14.82 11.50
C ALA A 226 -19.51 -13.66 12.27
N LEU A 227 -18.84 -12.73 11.56
CA LEU A 227 -18.26 -11.52 12.15
C LEU A 227 -19.33 -10.62 12.79
N LEU A 228 -20.48 -10.46 12.14
CA LEU A 228 -21.62 -9.70 12.66
C LEU A 228 -22.23 -10.36 13.90
N CYS A 229 -22.36 -11.69 13.90
CA CYS A 229 -22.80 -12.45 15.09
C CYS A 229 -21.84 -12.24 16.27
N LEU A 230 -20.52 -12.31 16.04
CA LEU A 230 -19.52 -12.00 17.09
C LEU A 230 -19.68 -10.56 17.61
N ALA A 231 -19.86 -9.59 16.72
CA ALA A 231 -20.03 -8.19 17.10
C ALA A 231 -21.32 -7.92 17.88
N ARG A 232 -22.34 -8.80 17.78
CA ARG A 232 -23.58 -8.79 18.54
C ARG A 232 -23.55 -9.66 19.80
N ASN A 233 -22.39 -10.34 20.04
CA ASN A 233 -22.22 -11.31 21.13
C ASN A 233 -23.13 -12.57 20.99
N GLU A 234 -23.53 -12.89 19.77
CA GLU A 234 -24.30 -14.08 19.38
C GLU A 234 -23.32 -15.26 19.12
N ARG A 235 -22.67 -15.76 20.18
CA ARG A 235 -21.55 -16.73 20.05
C ARG A 235 -21.97 -18.05 19.44
N GLN A 236 -23.16 -18.57 19.77
CA GLN A 236 -23.60 -19.87 19.28
C GLN A 236 -23.81 -19.86 17.77
N GLU A 237 -24.40 -18.81 17.25
CA GLU A 237 -24.61 -18.61 15.81
C GLU A 237 -23.28 -18.41 15.07
N ALA A 238 -22.36 -17.63 15.66
CA ALA A 238 -21.02 -17.45 15.12
C ALA A 238 -20.25 -18.77 15.06
N ASP A 239 -20.22 -19.56 16.14
CA ASP A 239 -19.54 -20.86 16.19
C ASP A 239 -20.13 -21.85 15.17
N ALA A 240 -21.46 -21.89 15.02
CA ALA A 240 -22.12 -22.73 14.03
C ALA A 240 -21.76 -22.32 12.58
N ALA A 241 -21.70 -21.02 12.31
CA ALA A 241 -21.29 -20.49 11.00
C ALA A 241 -19.80 -20.84 10.72
N ILE A 242 -18.91 -20.67 11.71
CA ILE A 242 -17.48 -21.01 11.60
C ILE A 242 -17.28 -22.51 11.37
N ASP A 243 -18.01 -23.35 12.07
CA ASP A 243 -17.96 -24.81 11.87
C ASP A 243 -18.43 -25.23 10.47
N GLY A 244 -19.37 -24.48 9.89
CA GLY A 244 -19.79 -24.63 8.50
C GLY A 244 -18.69 -24.21 7.53
N LEU A 245 -18.02 -23.09 7.79
CA LEU A 245 -16.92 -22.58 6.97
C LEU A 245 -15.69 -23.51 6.97
N LEU A 246 -15.37 -24.13 8.10
CA LEU A 246 -14.27 -25.11 8.19
C LEU A 246 -14.48 -26.38 7.35
N LYS A 247 -15.73 -26.68 6.98
CA LYS A 247 -16.06 -27.81 6.11
C LYS A 247 -16.01 -27.44 4.64
N SER A 248 -15.90 -26.15 4.32
CA SER A 248 -15.82 -25.68 2.93
C SER A 248 -14.44 -25.96 2.36
N ASP A 249 -14.40 -26.49 1.14
CA ASP A 249 -13.17 -26.69 0.39
C ASP A 249 -12.94 -25.43 -0.46
N THR A 250 -12.17 -24.49 0.09
CA THR A 250 -11.82 -23.25 -0.61
C THR A 250 -10.31 -23.07 -0.63
N GLU A 251 -9.80 -22.57 -1.76
CA GLU A 251 -8.42 -22.12 -1.90
C GLU A 251 -8.35 -20.61 -2.17
N SER A 252 -9.48 -19.87 -2.13
CA SER A 252 -9.47 -18.41 -2.23
C SER A 252 -8.69 -17.80 -1.07
N PRO A 253 -7.65 -16.99 -1.35
CA PRO A 253 -6.87 -16.32 -0.30
C PRO A 253 -7.75 -15.45 0.60
N GLU A 254 -8.71 -14.74 0.03
CA GLU A 254 -9.63 -13.85 0.74
C GLU A 254 -10.52 -14.64 1.71
N ALA A 255 -11.06 -15.78 1.24
CA ALA A 255 -11.89 -16.66 2.06
C ALA A 255 -11.10 -17.30 3.19
N LEU A 256 -9.90 -17.83 2.89
CA LEU A 256 -9.00 -18.39 3.91
C LEU A 256 -8.58 -17.34 4.95
N HIS A 257 -8.30 -16.11 4.52
CA HIS A 257 -7.99 -15.00 5.42
C HIS A 257 -9.18 -14.67 6.32
N GLY A 258 -10.38 -14.54 5.77
CA GLY A 258 -11.61 -14.28 6.53
C GLY A 258 -11.89 -15.36 7.57
N ILE A 259 -11.76 -16.64 7.19
CA ILE A 259 -11.91 -17.77 8.13
C ILE A 259 -10.84 -17.71 9.23
N ALA A 260 -9.57 -17.41 8.89
CA ALA A 260 -8.50 -17.33 9.88
C ALA A 260 -8.74 -16.21 10.90
N VAL A 261 -9.21 -15.03 10.46
CA VAL A 261 -9.60 -13.92 11.35
C VAL A 261 -10.67 -14.36 12.34
N LEU A 262 -11.75 -14.99 11.86
CA LEU A 262 -12.84 -15.48 12.71
C LEU A 262 -12.34 -16.50 13.77
N LEU A 263 -11.46 -17.41 13.37
CA LEU A 263 -10.88 -18.42 14.26
C LEU A 263 -9.99 -17.79 15.34
N VAL A 264 -9.25 -16.74 14.99
CA VAL A 264 -8.43 -15.99 15.95
C VAL A 264 -9.29 -15.19 16.91
N GLU A 265 -10.34 -14.53 16.43
CA GLU A 265 -11.30 -13.78 17.26
C GLU A 265 -12.11 -14.68 18.23
N THR A 266 -12.25 -15.95 17.89
CA THR A 266 -12.92 -16.97 18.74
C THR A 266 -11.96 -17.81 19.58
N ASP A 267 -10.67 -17.42 19.67
CA ASP A 267 -9.62 -18.13 20.40
C ASP A 267 -9.33 -19.57 19.90
N ARG A 268 -9.76 -19.92 18.68
CA ARG A 268 -9.55 -21.22 18.06
C ARG A 268 -8.20 -21.29 17.34
N TYR A 269 -7.12 -21.00 18.05
CA TYR A 269 -5.77 -20.82 17.48
C TYR A 269 -5.21 -22.04 16.76
N SER A 270 -5.55 -23.27 17.18
CA SER A 270 -5.09 -24.50 16.52
C SER A 270 -5.72 -24.64 15.13
N ASP A 271 -7.02 -24.36 15.00
CA ASP A 271 -7.71 -24.39 13.72
C ASP A 271 -7.22 -23.26 12.83
N ALA A 272 -6.99 -22.06 13.42
CA ALA A 272 -6.43 -20.92 12.72
C ALA A 272 -5.06 -21.23 12.10
N LEU A 273 -4.17 -21.94 12.81
CA LEU A 273 -2.88 -22.35 12.27
C LEU A 273 -3.02 -23.21 11.01
N ASN A 274 -3.94 -24.17 11.00
CA ASN A 274 -4.16 -25.01 9.82
C ASN A 274 -4.60 -24.20 8.59
N ILE A 275 -5.50 -23.23 8.79
CA ILE A 275 -5.97 -22.34 7.70
C ILE A 275 -4.84 -21.39 7.25
N LEU A 276 -4.12 -20.78 8.21
CA LEU A 276 -3.02 -19.89 7.92
C LEU A 276 -1.84 -20.59 7.22
N GLU A 277 -1.56 -21.86 7.55
CA GLU A 277 -0.55 -22.65 6.84
C GLU A 277 -0.97 -23.00 5.41
N ARG A 278 -2.27 -23.16 5.14
CA ARG A 278 -2.79 -23.26 3.76
C ARG A 278 -2.60 -21.92 3.03
N LEU A 279 -3.02 -20.83 3.65
CA LEU A 279 -2.90 -19.49 3.09
C LEU A 279 -1.44 -19.11 2.80
N MET A 280 -0.50 -19.48 3.70
CA MET A 280 0.94 -19.25 3.51
C MET A 280 1.56 -19.97 2.30
N ARG A 281 0.90 -20.98 1.73
CA ARG A 281 1.36 -21.62 0.48
C ARG A 281 1.01 -20.77 -0.73
N ILE A 282 -0.07 -19.99 -0.64
CA ILE A 282 -0.58 -19.12 -1.71
C ILE A 282 0.09 -17.76 -1.65
N VAL A 283 0.15 -17.17 -0.44
CA VAL A 283 0.73 -15.83 -0.20
C VAL A 283 1.88 -15.89 0.82
N PRO A 284 3.03 -16.47 0.45
CA PRO A 284 4.10 -16.82 1.39
C PRO A 284 4.80 -15.61 2.02
N TYR A 285 4.61 -14.41 1.49
CA TYR A 285 5.32 -13.20 1.92
C TYR A 285 4.37 -12.13 2.47
N ASP A 286 3.09 -12.47 2.66
CA ASP A 286 2.11 -11.55 3.23
C ASP A 286 2.41 -11.27 4.71
N GLU A 287 2.47 -9.99 5.06
CA GLU A 287 2.87 -9.53 6.39
C GLU A 287 1.79 -9.82 7.44
N GLN A 288 0.52 -9.62 7.08
CA GLN A 288 -0.60 -9.87 7.96
C GLN A 288 -0.72 -11.37 8.28
N VAL A 289 -0.57 -12.22 7.26
CA VAL A 289 -0.62 -13.68 7.43
C VAL A 289 0.54 -14.19 8.30
N LEU A 290 1.77 -13.70 8.05
CA LEU A 290 2.93 -14.03 8.88
C LEU A 290 2.76 -13.56 10.33
N HIS A 291 2.16 -12.39 10.53
CA HIS A 291 1.86 -11.89 11.86
C HIS A 291 0.82 -12.75 12.57
N MET A 292 -0.30 -13.09 11.90
CA MET A 292 -1.34 -13.94 12.46
C MET A 292 -0.80 -15.33 12.82
N LEU A 293 0.08 -15.91 11.99
CA LEU A 293 0.81 -17.14 12.33
C LEU A 293 1.65 -16.97 13.59
N GLY A 294 2.42 -15.89 13.66
CA GLY A 294 3.24 -15.55 14.83
C GLY A 294 2.38 -15.36 16.09
N TYR A 295 1.26 -14.67 15.94
CA TYR A 295 0.28 -14.45 17.00
C TYR A 295 -0.31 -15.77 17.51
N CYS A 296 -0.84 -16.63 16.63
CA CYS A 296 -1.41 -17.92 17.01
C CYS A 296 -0.39 -18.82 17.70
N ARG A 297 0.84 -18.91 17.17
CA ARG A 297 1.93 -19.70 17.78
C ARG A 297 2.28 -19.18 19.18
N TYR A 298 2.36 -17.85 19.33
CA TYR A 298 2.60 -17.22 20.62
C TYR A 298 1.49 -17.57 21.63
N ARG A 299 0.19 -17.51 21.23
CA ARG A 299 -0.96 -17.87 22.07
C ARG A 299 -0.96 -19.36 22.47
N LEU A 300 -0.45 -20.23 21.60
CA LEU A 300 -0.25 -21.65 21.85
C LEU A 300 1.07 -21.97 22.60
N LYS A 301 1.83 -20.94 23.02
CA LYS A 301 3.12 -21.05 23.72
C LYS A 301 4.27 -21.61 22.86
N ASP A 302 4.12 -21.65 21.56
CA ASP A 302 5.22 -21.90 20.62
C ASP A 302 5.99 -20.59 20.36
N PHE A 303 6.77 -20.15 21.34
CA PHE A 303 7.55 -18.93 21.27
C PHE A 303 8.62 -18.98 20.17
N SER A 304 9.19 -20.13 19.94
CA SER A 304 10.22 -20.34 18.91
C SER A 304 9.63 -20.22 17.52
N GLY A 305 8.45 -20.81 17.28
CA GLY A 305 7.71 -20.65 16.03
C GLY A 305 7.26 -19.19 15.79
N ALA A 306 6.77 -18.51 16.83
CA ALA A 306 6.43 -17.10 16.75
C ALA A 306 7.65 -16.24 16.35
N GLN A 307 8.81 -16.42 17.00
CA GLN A 307 10.05 -15.72 16.63
C GLN A 307 10.48 -15.99 15.19
N SER A 308 10.26 -17.19 14.69
CA SER A 308 10.58 -17.54 13.30
C SER A 308 9.76 -16.71 12.30
N CYS A 309 8.46 -16.49 12.58
CA CYS A 309 7.60 -15.63 11.76
C CYS A 309 8.14 -14.19 11.71
N TYR A 310 8.45 -13.58 12.86
CA TYR A 310 8.97 -12.21 12.90
C TYR A 310 10.39 -12.07 12.35
N LYS A 311 11.23 -13.09 12.48
CA LYS A 311 12.53 -13.11 11.78
C LYS A 311 12.35 -13.17 10.26
N ARG A 312 11.33 -13.88 9.79
CA ARG A 312 11.00 -13.92 8.35
C ARG A 312 10.51 -12.56 7.86
N LEU A 313 9.62 -11.89 8.61
CA LEU A 313 9.22 -10.50 8.33
C LEU A 313 10.42 -9.56 8.25
N LEU A 314 11.37 -9.64 9.18
CA LEU A 314 12.59 -8.83 9.15
C LEU A 314 13.58 -9.20 8.02
N ARG A 315 13.47 -10.38 7.41
CA ARG A 315 14.17 -10.68 6.16
C ARG A 315 13.47 -10.03 4.95
N ILE A 316 12.12 -9.94 4.99
CA ILE A 316 11.32 -9.23 3.99
C ILE A 316 11.57 -7.72 4.09
N ASP A 317 11.38 -7.12 5.27
CA ASP A 317 11.72 -5.72 5.53
C ASP A 317 12.55 -5.57 6.82
N PRO A 318 13.87 -5.33 6.71
CA PRO A 318 14.75 -5.12 7.88
C PRO A 318 14.43 -3.87 8.70
N GLU A 319 13.72 -2.91 8.12
CA GLU A 319 13.34 -1.64 8.79
C GLU A 319 11.98 -1.73 9.49
N ASP A 320 11.26 -2.82 9.31
CA ASP A 320 9.95 -3.02 9.88
C ASP A 320 9.95 -2.91 11.42
N THR A 321 9.37 -1.83 11.91
CA THR A 321 9.33 -1.52 13.35
C THR A 321 8.27 -2.30 14.10
N ILE A 322 7.28 -2.85 13.40
CA ILE A 322 6.22 -3.71 13.98
C ILE A 322 6.82 -5.09 14.22
N ALA A 323 7.46 -5.68 13.21
CA ALA A 323 8.14 -6.97 13.34
C ALA A 323 9.26 -6.93 14.41
N LYS A 324 10.04 -5.83 14.48
CA LYS A 324 11.05 -5.62 15.54
C LYS A 324 10.41 -5.66 16.93
N TYR A 325 9.27 -4.98 17.10
CA TYR A 325 8.54 -4.95 18.37
C TYR A 325 8.12 -6.37 18.79
N TYR A 326 7.37 -7.08 17.94
CA TYR A 326 6.88 -8.43 18.28
C TYR A 326 8.00 -9.47 18.44
N LEU A 327 9.09 -9.35 17.68
CA LEU A 327 10.26 -10.21 17.91
C LEU A 327 10.87 -9.97 19.29
N SER A 328 10.93 -8.70 19.74
CA SER A 328 11.44 -8.40 21.09
C SER A 328 10.53 -8.94 22.18
N GLU A 329 9.20 -8.74 22.04
CA GLU A 329 8.19 -9.23 22.98
C GLU A 329 8.18 -10.77 23.07
N SER A 330 8.35 -11.47 21.94
CA SER A 330 8.38 -12.93 21.89
C SER A 330 9.60 -13.57 22.57
N ARG A 331 10.62 -12.78 22.95
CA ARG A 331 11.82 -13.25 23.67
C ARG A 331 11.71 -13.19 25.18
N VAL A 332 10.65 -12.55 25.70
CA VAL A 332 10.45 -12.41 27.15
C VAL A 332 10.06 -13.76 27.75
N THR A 333 10.59 -14.08 28.93
CA THR A 333 10.43 -15.39 29.58
C THR A 333 9.13 -15.51 30.39
N ASP A 334 8.75 -16.75 30.77
CA ASP A 334 7.48 -17.13 31.40
C ASP A 334 7.01 -16.25 32.59
N ALA A 335 7.90 -15.60 33.32
CA ALA A 335 7.56 -14.73 34.45
C ALA A 335 6.71 -13.51 34.07
N ASP A 336 6.84 -13.03 32.82
CA ASP A 336 6.13 -11.88 32.28
C ASP A 336 4.91 -12.26 31.41
N GLU A 337 4.58 -13.53 31.30
CA GLU A 337 3.52 -14.07 30.43
C GLU A 337 2.16 -13.38 30.67
N ARG A 338 1.80 -13.10 31.93
CA ARG A 338 0.55 -12.42 32.28
C ARG A 338 0.51 -10.97 31.80
N ARG A 339 1.66 -10.31 31.77
CA ARG A 339 1.80 -8.91 31.33
C ARG A 339 1.71 -8.80 29.83
N MET A 340 2.19 -9.81 29.11
CA MET A 340 2.25 -9.83 27.65
C MET A 340 0.92 -10.21 26.99
N ARG A 341 0.13 -11.10 27.58
CA ARG A 341 -1.16 -11.57 27.03
C ARG A 341 -2.16 -10.45 26.71
N SER A 342 -2.05 -9.30 27.37
CA SER A 342 -2.95 -8.17 27.19
C SER A 342 -2.52 -7.19 26.07
N HIS A 343 -1.36 -7.40 25.42
CA HIS A 343 -0.74 -6.38 24.57
C HIS A 343 -0.62 -6.78 23.09
N TRP A 344 -0.79 -8.05 22.77
CA TRP A 344 -0.73 -8.51 21.38
C TRP A 344 -2.08 -8.29 20.69
N VAL A 345 -2.05 -7.78 19.46
CA VAL A 345 -3.24 -7.54 18.63
C VAL A 345 -3.17 -8.37 17.37
N VAL A 346 -4.32 -8.71 16.79
CA VAL A 346 -4.44 -9.59 15.62
C VAL A 346 -4.02 -8.89 14.33
N GLN A 347 -4.32 -7.59 14.24
CA GLN A 347 -3.93 -6.75 13.10
C GLN A 347 -2.43 -6.50 13.12
N TYR A 348 -1.82 -6.34 11.93
CA TYR A 348 -0.39 -6.04 11.80
C TYR A 348 -0.09 -4.59 12.18
N GLN A 349 -0.18 -4.32 13.45
CA GLN A 349 0.09 -3.02 14.06
C GLN A 349 0.65 -3.22 15.48
N VAL A 350 1.31 -2.20 16.02
CA VAL A 350 1.70 -2.24 17.44
C VAL A 350 0.51 -2.04 18.35
N PRO A 351 0.49 -2.65 19.55
CA PRO A 351 -0.58 -2.45 20.53
C PRO A 351 -0.73 -0.98 20.94
N PHE A 352 -1.94 -0.60 21.36
CA PHE A 352 -2.28 0.77 21.75
C PHE A 352 -1.28 1.41 22.72
N GLN A 353 -0.83 0.66 23.73
CA GLN A 353 0.12 1.19 24.73
C GLN A 353 1.48 1.51 24.11
N GLU A 354 1.95 0.68 23.18
CA GLU A 354 3.19 0.93 22.46
C GLU A 354 3.02 2.09 21.48
N ALA A 355 1.90 2.15 20.74
CA ALA A 355 1.55 3.27 19.89
C ALA A 355 1.53 4.59 20.67
N PHE A 356 0.92 4.60 21.85
CA PHE A 356 0.90 5.77 22.73
C PHE A 356 2.30 6.20 23.17
N LYS A 357 3.18 5.25 23.54
CA LYS A 357 4.58 5.55 23.89
C LYS A 357 5.33 6.17 22.71
N ARG A 358 5.18 5.60 21.51
CA ARG A 358 5.80 6.13 20.29
C ARG A 358 5.33 7.54 19.97
N LEU A 359 4.03 7.79 20.03
CA LEU A 359 3.46 9.12 19.84
C LEU A 359 3.95 10.13 20.89
N ALA A 360 4.05 9.71 22.15
CA ALA A 360 4.61 10.56 23.21
C ALA A 360 6.10 10.92 22.96
N GLN A 361 6.89 9.99 22.41
CA GLN A 361 8.27 10.25 22.00
C GLN A 361 8.34 11.24 20.83
N ILE A 362 7.48 11.09 19.82
CA ILE A 362 7.37 12.03 18.71
C ILE A 362 6.98 13.41 19.22
N ASN A 363 5.92 13.52 20.03
CA ASN A 363 5.46 14.80 20.58
C ASN A 363 6.55 15.52 21.38
N ARG A 364 7.32 14.79 22.21
CA ARG A 364 8.49 15.38 22.90
C ARG A 364 9.53 15.92 21.92
N SER A 365 9.76 15.20 20.83
CA SER A 365 10.71 15.61 19.80
C SER A 365 10.24 16.85 19.03
N LEU A 366 8.93 16.97 18.79
CA LEU A 366 8.33 18.15 18.14
C LEU A 366 8.42 19.42 18.99
N LEU A 367 8.54 19.29 20.32
CA LEU A 367 8.71 20.42 21.25
C LEU A 367 10.16 20.89 21.39
N LEU A 368 11.13 20.17 20.80
CA LEU A 368 12.53 20.57 20.82
C LEU A 368 12.78 21.76 19.87
N PRO A 369 13.84 22.57 20.12
CA PRO A 369 14.28 23.57 19.17
C PRO A 369 14.59 22.96 17.80
N GLU A 370 14.36 23.71 16.73
CA GLU A 370 14.56 23.22 15.35
C GLU A 370 15.96 22.63 15.12
N ALA A 371 17.00 23.24 15.69
CA ALA A 371 18.37 22.75 15.57
C ALA A 371 18.53 21.32 16.15
N GLU A 372 17.92 21.03 17.30
CA GLU A 372 17.93 19.71 17.91
C GLU A 372 17.09 18.70 17.15
N GLN A 373 15.95 19.13 16.58
CA GLN A 373 15.14 18.28 15.70
C GLN A 373 15.94 17.87 14.45
N ARG A 374 16.68 18.80 13.82
CA ARG A 374 17.56 18.54 12.67
C ARG A 374 18.72 17.63 13.03
N GLU A 375 19.30 17.79 14.23
CA GLU A 375 20.37 16.92 14.70
C GLU A 375 19.86 15.48 14.91
N ARG A 376 18.71 15.30 15.55
CA ARG A 376 18.07 13.99 15.71
C ARG A 376 17.72 13.36 14.36
N TRP A 377 17.18 14.13 13.44
CA TRP A 377 16.89 13.66 12.09
C TRP A 377 18.12 13.10 11.38
N LYS A 378 19.27 13.72 11.57
CA LYS A 378 20.55 13.28 10.96
C LYS A 378 21.13 12.04 11.63
N ASN A 379 21.10 11.99 12.97
CA ASN A 379 21.92 11.07 13.75
C ASN A 379 21.13 9.99 14.50
N ASP A 380 19.84 10.19 14.76
CA ASP A 380 18.98 9.28 15.50
C ASP A 380 18.10 8.46 14.56
N ARG A 381 18.56 7.23 14.20
CA ARG A 381 17.82 6.31 13.33
C ARG A 381 16.46 5.94 13.94
N HIS A 382 16.40 5.78 15.26
CA HIS A 382 15.15 5.46 15.93
C HIS A 382 14.10 6.57 15.76
N PHE A 383 14.52 7.83 15.79
CA PHE A 383 13.63 8.96 15.51
C PHE A 383 13.09 8.91 14.08
N VAL A 384 13.94 8.62 13.09
CA VAL A 384 13.51 8.45 11.69
C VAL A 384 12.50 7.31 11.55
N ASP A 385 12.75 6.18 12.21
CA ASP A 385 11.84 5.02 12.20
C ASP A 385 10.49 5.35 12.85
N LEU A 386 10.48 6.15 13.91
CA LEU A 386 9.25 6.64 14.53
C LEU A 386 8.43 7.53 13.60
N LEU A 387 9.08 8.44 12.85
CA LEU A 387 8.38 9.31 11.89
C LEU A 387 7.80 8.49 10.74
N ARG A 388 8.57 7.52 10.22
CA ARG A 388 8.11 6.61 9.17
C ARG A 388 6.91 5.79 9.63
N TRP A 389 6.96 5.23 10.84
CA TRP A 389 5.84 4.52 11.44
C TRP A 389 4.61 5.43 11.65
N ALA A 390 4.79 6.69 12.08
CA ALA A 390 3.69 7.61 12.32
C ALA A 390 2.92 7.97 11.03
N LEU A 391 3.58 7.95 9.87
CA LEU A 391 2.92 8.14 8.58
C LEU A 391 1.98 6.98 8.19
N THR A 392 2.12 5.79 8.80
CA THR A 392 1.22 4.65 8.56
C THR A 392 -0.05 4.71 9.43
N LEU A 393 -0.09 5.58 10.44
CA LEU A 393 -1.26 5.71 11.32
C LEU A 393 -2.45 6.34 10.57
N PRO A 394 -3.70 5.99 10.90
CA PRO A 394 -4.87 6.57 10.25
C PRO A 394 -5.16 8.03 10.66
N ASP A 395 -4.55 8.54 11.73
CA ASP A 395 -4.81 9.91 12.23
C ASP A 395 -4.23 10.98 11.30
N VAL A 396 -5.13 11.69 10.60
CA VAL A 396 -4.81 12.76 9.64
C VAL A 396 -3.98 13.89 10.28
N ARG A 397 -4.22 14.22 11.57
CA ARG A 397 -3.52 15.30 12.28
C ARG A 397 -2.07 14.91 12.58
N VAL A 398 -1.87 13.66 12.99
CA VAL A 398 -0.51 13.11 13.21
C VAL A 398 0.26 13.15 11.89
N LYS A 399 -0.31 12.61 10.81
CA LYS A 399 0.31 12.64 9.46
C LYS A 399 0.69 14.07 9.06
N LYS A 400 -0.24 15.03 9.18
CA LYS A 400 0.00 16.44 8.83
C LYS A 400 1.18 17.03 9.61
N SER A 401 1.29 16.74 10.91
CA SER A 401 2.41 17.21 11.74
C SER A 401 3.74 16.62 11.27
N ILE A 402 3.76 15.33 10.93
CA ILE A 402 4.97 14.66 10.43
C ILE A 402 5.37 15.19 9.05
N LEU A 403 4.42 15.37 8.13
CA LEU A 403 4.68 15.95 6.81
C LEU A 403 5.26 17.37 6.93
N SER A 404 4.73 18.20 7.84
CA SER A 404 5.27 19.53 8.11
C SER A 404 6.70 19.48 8.67
N LEU A 405 7.00 18.48 9.50
CA LEU A 405 8.35 18.28 10.03
C LEU A 405 9.33 17.84 8.92
N LEU A 406 8.92 16.91 8.06
CA LEU A 406 9.73 16.51 6.89
C LEU A 406 10.02 17.70 5.97
N TYR A 407 8.99 18.51 5.71
CA TYR A 407 9.16 19.76 4.94
C TYR A 407 10.15 20.74 5.61
N LEU A 408 10.20 20.79 6.95
CA LEU A 408 11.18 21.62 7.67
C LEU A 408 12.61 21.15 7.44
N PHE A 409 12.86 19.83 7.33
CA PHE A 409 14.21 19.28 7.16
C PHE A 409 14.81 19.57 5.78
N LYS A 410 14.04 19.57 4.73
CA LYS A 410 14.41 19.95 3.34
C LYS A 410 15.67 19.24 2.81
N ASP A 411 15.85 17.96 3.12
CA ASP A 411 16.96 17.16 2.60
C ASP A 411 16.46 16.00 1.72
N GLU A 412 17.37 15.30 1.06
CA GLU A 412 17.05 14.20 0.14
C GLU A 412 16.27 13.08 0.82
N ARG A 413 16.52 12.80 2.10
CA ARG A 413 15.78 11.78 2.86
C ARG A 413 14.34 12.20 3.11
N ALA A 414 14.11 13.46 3.47
CA ALA A 414 12.78 14.01 3.66
C ALA A 414 12.01 14.03 2.34
N GLU A 415 12.66 14.46 1.24
CA GLU A 415 12.09 14.40 -0.10
C GLU A 415 11.68 12.97 -0.47
N ALA A 416 12.55 11.99 -0.26
CA ALA A 416 12.25 10.59 -0.56
C ALA A 416 11.03 10.08 0.22
N MET A 417 10.89 10.45 1.51
CA MET A 417 9.71 10.08 2.31
C MET A 417 8.43 10.79 1.84
N LEU A 418 8.52 12.05 1.42
CA LEU A 418 7.39 12.79 0.86
C LEU A 418 6.94 12.19 -0.49
N ARG A 419 7.89 11.82 -1.35
CA ARG A 419 7.59 11.12 -2.62
C ARG A 419 6.97 9.74 -2.38
N ASP A 420 7.48 8.95 -1.42
CA ASP A 420 6.89 7.67 -1.05
C ASP A 420 5.45 7.84 -0.52
N PHE A 421 5.19 8.90 0.25
CA PHE A 421 3.84 9.22 0.72
C PHE A 421 2.84 9.47 -0.43
N LEU A 422 3.26 10.16 -1.50
CA LEU A 422 2.42 10.39 -2.68
C LEU A 422 2.02 9.10 -3.39
N LEU A 423 2.89 8.09 -3.37
CA LEU A 423 2.71 6.82 -4.06
C LEU A 423 1.91 5.79 -3.27
N ARG A 424 1.52 6.09 -2.04
CA ARG A 424 0.76 5.16 -1.20
C ARG A 424 -0.74 5.34 -1.40
N PRO A 425 -1.46 4.32 -1.93
CA PRO A 425 -2.90 4.41 -2.15
C PRO A 425 -3.69 4.76 -0.89
N GLU A 426 -3.30 4.19 0.26
CA GLU A 426 -3.95 4.37 1.56
C GLU A 426 -3.75 5.76 2.20
N GLN A 427 -2.99 6.65 1.56
CA GLN A 427 -2.80 8.00 2.09
C GLN A 427 -3.88 8.95 1.58
N PRO A 428 -4.39 9.87 2.45
CA PRO A 428 -5.45 10.79 2.08
C PRO A 428 -5.06 11.75 0.96
N ASP A 429 -5.90 11.89 -0.05
CA ASP A 429 -5.66 12.73 -1.23
C ASP A 429 -5.44 14.20 -0.88
N GLU A 430 -6.17 14.74 0.12
CA GLU A 430 -5.97 16.10 0.61
C GLU A 430 -4.52 16.33 1.09
N GLN A 431 -3.95 15.36 1.80
CA GLN A 431 -2.57 15.46 2.27
C GLN A 431 -1.57 15.28 1.14
N LYS A 432 -1.86 14.43 0.14
CA LYS A 432 -1.03 14.31 -1.06
C LYS A 432 -0.97 15.62 -1.83
N ARG A 433 -2.11 16.32 -1.96
CA ARG A 433 -2.13 17.68 -2.58
C ARG A 433 -1.24 18.68 -1.82
N MET A 434 -1.23 18.61 -0.49
CA MET A 434 -0.33 19.43 0.34
C MET A 434 1.15 19.06 0.08
N VAL A 435 1.47 17.78 -0.04
CA VAL A 435 2.84 17.31 -0.28
C VAL A 435 3.38 17.76 -1.64
N PHE A 436 2.55 17.86 -2.68
CA PHE A 436 2.96 18.45 -3.96
C PHE A 436 3.49 19.88 -3.79
N GLY A 437 2.79 20.72 -3.02
CA GLY A 437 3.25 22.07 -2.70
C GLY A 437 4.58 22.06 -1.95
N MET A 438 4.72 21.18 -0.97
CA MET A 438 5.97 21.05 -0.19
C MET A 438 7.16 20.65 -1.07
N LEU A 439 7.00 19.66 -1.95
CA LEU A 439 8.05 19.21 -2.86
C LEU A 439 8.48 20.31 -3.81
N LYS A 440 7.52 21.07 -4.34
CA LYS A 440 7.84 22.22 -5.21
C LYS A 440 8.62 23.30 -4.48
N ASP A 441 8.19 23.68 -3.28
CA ASP A 441 8.88 24.68 -2.46
C ASP A 441 10.27 24.21 -2.00
N MET A 442 10.50 22.90 -1.92
CA MET A 442 11.81 22.31 -1.68
C MET A 442 12.72 22.36 -2.92
N GLY A 443 12.18 22.67 -4.09
CA GLY A 443 12.89 22.61 -5.36
C GLY A 443 13.12 21.20 -5.88
N ALA A 444 12.30 20.23 -5.44
CA ALA A 444 12.37 18.85 -5.87
C ALA A 444 12.09 18.74 -7.37
N GLN A 445 12.79 17.81 -8.05
CA GLN A 445 12.68 17.64 -9.50
C GLN A 445 11.30 17.13 -9.89
N GLU A 446 10.67 17.77 -10.89
CA GLU A 446 9.45 17.30 -11.53
C GLU A 446 9.76 16.35 -12.71
N PRO A 447 8.83 15.45 -13.08
CA PRO A 447 7.45 15.29 -12.59
C PRO A 447 7.36 14.56 -11.24
N TYR A 448 6.24 14.76 -10.56
CA TYR A 448 5.90 13.97 -9.37
C TYR A 448 4.94 12.84 -9.75
N MET A 449 5.16 11.65 -9.21
CA MET A 449 4.24 10.52 -9.33
C MET A 449 3.38 10.44 -8.08
N ALA A 450 2.09 10.17 -8.24
CA ALA A 450 1.17 10.02 -7.11
C ALA A 450 -0.01 9.11 -7.45
N TYR A 451 -0.59 8.49 -6.43
CA TYR A 451 -1.90 7.86 -6.51
C TYR A 451 -2.94 8.83 -5.95
N LEU A 452 -3.83 9.34 -6.81
CA LEU A 452 -4.87 10.32 -6.45
C LEU A 452 -6.20 9.95 -7.09
N ASN A 453 -7.29 10.09 -6.33
CA ASN A 453 -8.66 9.82 -6.80
C ASN A 453 -8.79 8.42 -7.44
N GLY A 454 -8.12 7.41 -6.88
CA GLY A 454 -8.14 6.05 -7.41
C GLY A 454 -7.27 5.83 -8.65
N ARG A 455 -6.42 6.78 -9.04
CA ARG A 455 -5.61 6.70 -10.26
C ARG A 455 -4.16 7.06 -10.03
N TRP A 456 -3.28 6.40 -10.79
CA TRP A 456 -1.87 6.76 -10.88
C TRP A 456 -1.69 7.96 -11.79
N LEU A 457 -1.06 9.00 -11.28
CA LEU A 457 -0.86 10.25 -12.00
C LEU A 457 0.60 10.65 -12.01
N GLN A 458 1.06 11.08 -13.19
CA GLN A 458 2.33 11.81 -13.32
C GLN A 458 2.03 13.30 -13.44
N GLY A 459 2.49 14.09 -12.48
CA GLY A 459 2.10 15.48 -12.38
C GLY A 459 3.27 16.46 -12.34
N ARG A 460 3.08 17.63 -12.96
CA ARG A 460 3.86 18.84 -12.70
C ARG A 460 2.97 19.82 -11.96
N VAL A 461 3.49 20.41 -10.88
CA VAL A 461 2.74 21.41 -10.14
C VAL A 461 2.87 22.76 -10.86
N ASN A 462 1.96 23.03 -11.76
CA ASN A 462 1.79 24.36 -12.30
C ASN A 462 0.92 25.17 -11.32
N PHE A 463 1.56 25.92 -10.41
CA PHE A 463 0.83 26.99 -9.74
C PHE A 463 0.54 28.05 -10.80
N LEU A 464 -0.70 28.09 -11.27
CA LEU A 464 -1.23 29.28 -11.87
C LEU A 464 -1.25 30.35 -10.74
N GLN A 465 -0.19 31.14 -10.65
CA GLN A 465 -0.21 32.34 -9.81
C GLN A 465 -1.16 33.32 -10.46
N PHE A 466 -2.42 33.28 -10.01
CA PHE A 466 -3.32 34.38 -10.32
C PHE A 466 -2.92 35.58 -9.44
N SER A 467 -2.69 36.72 -10.05
CA SER A 467 -2.38 37.97 -9.33
C SER A 467 -3.52 38.43 -8.40
N TYR A 468 -4.68 37.74 -8.44
CA TYR A 468 -5.87 37.99 -7.67
C TYR A 468 -6.48 36.68 -7.20
N PRO A 469 -7.08 36.62 -5.98
CA PRO A 469 -7.82 35.43 -5.54
C PRO A 469 -8.97 35.17 -6.52
N LEU A 470 -9.05 33.95 -7.04
CA LEU A 470 -10.16 33.52 -7.88
C LEU A 470 -11.45 33.53 -7.04
N PRO A 471 -12.56 34.10 -7.57
CA PRO A 471 -13.85 33.89 -6.92
C PRO A 471 -14.18 32.40 -6.81
N THR A 472 -14.70 31.97 -5.66
CA THR A 472 -14.98 30.59 -5.29
C THR A 472 -15.63 29.70 -6.38
N PRO A 473 -16.55 30.22 -7.24
CA PRO A 473 -17.11 29.41 -8.34
C PRO A 473 -16.09 29.00 -9.39
N TYR A 474 -15.04 29.78 -9.59
CA TYR A 474 -14.01 29.48 -10.61
C TYR A 474 -12.93 28.55 -10.09
N GLU A 475 -12.65 28.55 -8.78
CA GLU A 475 -11.80 27.53 -8.17
C GLU A 475 -12.42 26.14 -8.31
N ALA A 476 -13.74 26.03 -8.12
CA ALA A 476 -14.48 24.79 -8.31
C ALA A 476 -14.48 24.32 -9.78
N ILE A 477 -14.66 25.25 -10.75
CA ILE A 477 -14.64 24.94 -12.18
C ILE A 477 -13.24 24.53 -12.64
N ILE A 478 -12.19 25.18 -12.15
CA ILE A 478 -10.80 24.79 -12.46
C ILE A 478 -10.46 23.46 -11.80
N GLY A 479 -10.95 23.21 -10.58
CA GLY A 479 -10.85 21.91 -9.92
C GLY A 479 -11.49 20.80 -10.76
N LEU A 480 -12.73 20.97 -11.18
CA LEU A 480 -13.45 20.03 -12.03
C LEU A 480 -12.79 19.84 -13.40
N LEU A 481 -12.29 20.90 -14.03
CA LEU A 481 -11.55 20.79 -15.30
C LEU A 481 -10.22 20.04 -15.13
N LEU A 482 -9.55 20.18 -13.98
CA LEU A 482 -8.34 19.44 -13.67
C LEU A 482 -8.63 17.96 -13.34
N GLU A 483 -9.81 17.68 -12.78
CA GLU A 483 -10.31 16.33 -12.53
C GLU A 483 -10.75 15.62 -13.82
N ASP A 484 -11.49 16.31 -14.70
CA ASP A 484 -12.06 15.76 -15.93
C ASP A 484 -11.02 15.58 -17.06
N MET A 485 -9.90 16.32 -17.00
CA MET A 485 -8.84 16.23 -18.01
C MET A 485 -7.86 15.07 -17.77
N GLY A 486 -8.17 14.13 -16.87
CA GLY A 486 -7.45 12.86 -16.65
C GLY A 486 -5.94 13.03 -16.55
N GLY A 487 -5.49 13.93 -15.66
CA GLY A 487 -4.06 14.17 -15.45
C GLY A 487 -3.34 14.66 -16.70
N MET A 488 -3.33 15.95 -16.93
CA MET A 488 -2.34 16.72 -17.72
C MET A 488 -1.92 16.26 -19.13
N ARG A 489 -2.75 15.57 -19.89
CA ARG A 489 -2.42 15.30 -21.31
C ARG A 489 -2.44 16.56 -22.19
N ASP A 490 -3.01 17.67 -21.74
CA ASP A 490 -3.03 18.89 -22.57
C ASP A 490 -2.71 20.18 -21.81
N GLN A 491 -1.41 20.32 -21.49
CA GLN A 491 -0.84 21.59 -20.99
C GLN A 491 -1.19 22.81 -21.87
N ARG A 492 -1.48 22.57 -23.17
CA ARG A 492 -1.87 23.63 -24.12
C ARG A 492 -3.27 24.14 -23.84
N CYS A 493 -4.22 23.28 -23.50
CA CYS A 493 -5.57 23.66 -23.14
C CYS A 493 -5.61 24.41 -21.81
N LEU A 494 -4.86 23.98 -20.79
CA LEU A 494 -4.76 24.70 -19.51
C LEU A 494 -4.11 26.08 -19.67
N THR A 495 -3.06 26.16 -20.46
CA THR A 495 -2.40 27.45 -20.78
C THR A 495 -3.33 28.36 -21.58
N ALA A 496 -4.11 27.82 -22.52
CA ALA A 496 -5.11 28.55 -23.29
C ALA A 496 -6.27 29.02 -22.41
N ALA A 497 -6.81 28.15 -21.53
CA ALA A 497 -7.87 28.49 -20.58
C ALA A 497 -7.42 29.60 -19.60
N ALA A 498 -6.20 29.48 -19.04
CA ALA A 498 -5.60 30.49 -18.19
C ALA A 498 -5.39 31.84 -18.94
N GLY A 499 -4.99 31.78 -20.22
CA GLY A 499 -4.83 32.96 -21.08
C GLY A 499 -6.17 33.62 -21.43
N ILE A 500 -7.23 32.85 -21.62
CA ILE A 500 -8.59 33.36 -21.85
C ILE A 500 -9.13 34.01 -20.57
N TYR A 501 -8.97 33.37 -19.44
CA TYR A 501 -9.41 33.89 -18.14
C TYR A 501 -8.66 35.18 -17.78
N LYS A 502 -7.34 35.22 -17.96
CA LYS A 502 -6.53 36.43 -17.75
C LYS A 502 -7.04 37.61 -18.60
N ARG A 503 -7.31 37.37 -19.88
CA ARG A 503 -7.87 38.41 -20.79
C ARG A 503 -9.27 38.85 -20.38
N TYR A 504 -10.10 37.94 -19.89
CA TYR A 504 -11.43 38.25 -19.38
C TYR A 504 -11.37 39.17 -18.15
N ILE A 505 -10.51 38.86 -17.18
CA ILE A 505 -10.31 39.69 -15.97
C ILE A 505 -9.72 41.09 -16.36
N GLU A 506 -8.73 41.11 -17.24
CA GLU A 506 -8.17 42.40 -17.76
C GLU A 506 -9.23 43.23 -18.46
N SER A 507 -10.16 42.62 -19.21
CA SER A 507 -11.29 43.31 -19.85
C SER A 507 -12.33 43.82 -18.85
N LEU A 508 -12.52 43.15 -17.72
CA LEU A 508 -13.40 43.64 -16.64
C LEU A 508 -12.79 44.84 -15.91
N HIS A 509 -11.47 44.85 -15.68
CA HIS A 509 -10.78 45.97 -15.04
C HIS A 509 -10.65 47.22 -15.96
N GLN A 510 -10.78 47.05 -17.27
CA GLN A 510 -10.82 48.21 -18.22
C GLN A 510 -12.22 48.82 -18.31
N LYS A 511 -13.25 48.19 -17.74
CA LYS A 511 -14.64 48.70 -17.78
C LYS A 511 -15.10 49.32 -16.45
N PHE A 512 -14.24 49.35 -15.46
CA PHE A 512 -14.41 50.03 -14.17
C PHE A 512 -13.20 50.95 -13.93
#